data_2be698690eb7d63a84149f843620b64a
#
_entry.id   2be698690eb7d63a84149f843620b64a
#
_cell.length_a   1.000
_cell.length_b   1.000
_cell.length_c   1.000
_cell.angle_alpha   90.00
_cell.angle_beta   90.00
_cell.angle_gamma   90.00
#
_symmetry.space_group_name_H-M   'P 1'
#
loop_
_entity.id
_entity.type
_entity.pdbx_description
1 polymer ?
#
loop_
_entity_poly.entity_id
_entity_poly.type
_entity_poly.pdbx_seq_one_letter_code
_entity_poly.pdbx_strand_id
1 'polypeptide(L)'
;RRSLPVQPKTSSSRHILQLLSGLMIVTAILLGFHMGWIYIGNSMDQIHTQQVLSKNEGFKEVKDSTANGEQRIAKAQEGDPPIETAPKHGAVLGWMHIPRFGDNWKRSHPTRNRLTVLDNYGLGHYENTVMPGGKGNSAYAGHRTPGDLGPADRLETGDAIVIQTADYWYVYEMQSSWQTTPEDVNVLSDQGDARIITLTTCKNSLNLQDSLSARFIVRGRFKYWAKTADGIPQELVLDKSNVVKQAHATVSETVQKVSKHMPVNRFFAVAAGVVWLSFFAVCWLVWRKDRKPLPSSWSLFTWMWRIQTGPIVLKAISWLMMWMFIMFAQWAWLSPWLATIFPMFSGNGAMNVS
;
A
#
# COMPACT_ATOMS: atom_id res chain seq x y z
N ARG A 1 32.93 55.80 -28.91
CA ARG A 1 31.69 55.52 -28.14
C ARG A 1 31.15 54.16 -28.63
N ARG A 2 31.37 53.11 -27.86
CA ARG A 2 30.75 51.82 -28.14
C ARG A 2 29.29 51.88 -27.60
N SER A 3 28.33 51.79 -28.50
CA SER A 3 26.93 51.63 -28.14
C SER A 3 26.74 50.31 -27.44
N LEU A 4 26.24 50.31 -26.20
CA LEU A 4 25.82 49.12 -25.48
C LEU A 4 24.68 48.44 -26.25
N PRO A 5 24.70 47.09 -26.37
CA PRO A 5 23.61 46.39 -27.04
C PRO A 5 22.32 46.59 -26.25
N VAL A 6 21.31 47.12 -26.92
CA VAL A 6 19.94 47.26 -26.40
C VAL A 6 19.40 45.87 -26.14
N GLN A 7 19.24 45.52 -24.89
CA GLN A 7 18.53 44.28 -24.52
C GLN A 7 17.08 44.38 -25.01
N PRO A 8 16.59 43.38 -25.74
CA PRO A 8 15.20 43.41 -26.19
C PRO A 8 14.28 43.34 -24.94
N LYS A 9 13.38 44.31 -24.80
CA LYS A 9 12.29 44.27 -23.82
C LYS A 9 11.53 42.98 -24.03
N THR A 10 11.63 42.05 -23.08
CA THR A 10 10.82 40.80 -23.08
C THR A 10 9.36 41.21 -23.01
N SER A 11 8.58 40.85 -24.01
CA SER A 11 7.14 41.15 -24.05
C SER A 11 6.42 40.44 -22.91
N SER A 12 5.41 41.05 -22.30
CA SER A 12 4.57 40.47 -21.21
C SER A 12 4.01 39.11 -21.59
N SER A 13 3.70 38.88 -22.86
CA SER A 13 3.26 37.59 -23.39
C SER A 13 4.30 36.47 -23.23
N ARG A 14 5.59 36.76 -23.33
CA ARG A 14 6.67 35.78 -23.13
C ARG A 14 6.77 35.33 -21.66
N HIS A 15 6.56 36.24 -20.71
CA HIS A 15 6.53 35.94 -19.29
C HIS A 15 5.31 35.07 -18.90
N ILE A 16 4.13 35.39 -19.45
CA ILE A 16 2.90 34.60 -19.24
C ILE A 16 3.08 33.19 -19.80
N LEU A 17 3.62 33.05 -21.02
CA LEU A 17 3.91 31.73 -21.59
C LEU A 17 4.89 30.90 -20.74
N GLN A 18 5.95 31.56 -20.24
CA GLN A 18 6.91 30.87 -19.34
C GLN A 18 6.26 30.40 -18.02
N LEU A 19 5.40 31.26 -17.44
CA LEU A 19 4.66 30.89 -16.22
C LEU A 19 3.73 29.70 -16.47
N LEU A 20 2.92 29.77 -17.53
CA LEU A 20 1.98 28.72 -17.89
C LEU A 20 2.69 27.39 -18.19
N SER A 21 3.75 27.43 -19.02
CA SER A 21 4.52 26.23 -19.34
C SER A 21 5.17 25.62 -18.12
N GLY A 22 5.76 26.42 -17.23
CA GLY A 22 6.34 25.94 -15.98
C GLY A 22 5.29 25.34 -15.04
N LEU A 23 4.13 25.99 -14.94
CA LEU A 23 3.00 25.47 -14.15
C LEU A 23 2.47 24.15 -14.71
N MET A 24 2.29 24.04 -16.03
CA MET A 24 1.84 22.80 -16.67
C MET A 24 2.81 21.65 -16.41
N ILE A 25 4.12 21.87 -16.52
CA ILE A 25 5.13 20.83 -16.24
C ILE A 25 5.05 20.37 -14.77
N VAL A 26 5.00 21.31 -13.83
CA VAL A 26 4.90 20.98 -12.40
C VAL A 26 3.60 20.22 -12.11
N THR A 27 2.47 20.68 -12.67
CA THR A 27 1.18 20.00 -12.52
C THR A 27 1.22 18.59 -13.08
N ALA A 28 1.81 18.38 -14.26
CA ALA A 28 1.95 17.03 -14.84
C ALA A 28 2.79 16.11 -13.94
N ILE A 29 3.88 16.60 -13.34
CA ILE A 29 4.69 15.82 -12.39
C ILE A 29 3.87 15.49 -11.12
N LEU A 30 3.14 16.45 -10.57
CA LEU A 30 2.30 16.24 -9.39
C LEU A 30 1.16 15.25 -9.67
N LEU A 31 0.57 15.29 -10.86
CA LEU A 31 -0.42 14.27 -11.28
C LEU A 31 0.23 12.88 -11.37
N GLY A 32 1.44 12.78 -11.93
CA GLY A 32 2.21 11.54 -11.94
C GLY A 32 2.48 11.01 -10.53
N PHE A 33 2.86 11.88 -9.59
CA PHE A 33 3.02 11.51 -8.18
C PHE A 33 1.71 11.09 -7.54
N HIS A 34 0.59 11.74 -7.87
CA HIS A 34 -0.73 11.34 -7.39
C HIS A 34 -1.12 9.94 -7.89
N MET A 35 -0.86 9.63 -9.16
CA MET A 35 -1.03 8.27 -9.68
C MET A 35 -0.17 7.27 -8.91
N GLY A 36 1.10 7.60 -8.63
CA GLY A 36 1.95 6.78 -7.77
C GLY A 36 1.37 6.58 -6.37
N TRP A 37 0.72 7.60 -5.81
CA TRP A 37 0.03 7.49 -4.52
C TRP A 37 -1.15 6.51 -4.58
N ILE A 38 -1.98 6.57 -5.60
CA ILE A 38 -3.11 5.65 -5.77
C ILE A 38 -2.65 4.19 -5.74
N TYR A 39 -1.55 3.87 -6.44
CA TYR A 39 -1.08 2.49 -6.56
C TYR A 39 -0.18 2.02 -5.41
N ILE A 40 0.59 2.90 -4.80
CA ILE A 40 1.63 2.54 -3.82
C ILE A 40 1.42 3.25 -2.48
N GLY A 41 1.35 4.59 -2.50
CA GLY A 41 1.35 5.40 -1.29
C GLY A 41 0.13 5.15 -0.41
N ASN A 42 -1.04 4.96 -0.99
CA ASN A 42 -2.28 4.66 -0.26
C ASN A 42 -2.15 3.33 0.51
N SER A 43 -1.62 2.29 -0.12
CA SER A 43 -1.42 1.00 0.55
C SER A 43 -0.40 1.06 1.70
N MET A 44 0.59 1.95 1.64
CA MET A 44 1.54 2.19 2.73
C MET A 44 0.87 2.82 3.95
N ASP A 45 -0.05 3.75 3.75
CA ASP A 45 -0.80 4.39 4.84
C ASP A 45 -1.87 3.48 5.43
N GLN A 46 -2.48 2.60 4.63
CA GLN A 46 -3.41 1.57 5.09
C GLN A 46 -2.79 0.65 6.15
N ILE A 47 -1.50 0.33 6.06
CA ILE A 47 -0.79 -0.48 7.07
C ILE A 47 -0.91 0.17 8.45
N HIS A 48 -0.70 1.49 8.53
CA HIS A 48 -0.85 2.23 9.80
C HIS A 48 -2.29 2.19 10.31
N THR A 49 -3.25 2.49 9.45
CA THR A 49 -4.69 2.48 9.80
C THR A 49 -5.11 1.12 10.35
N GLN A 50 -4.72 0.04 9.67
CA GLN A 50 -5.03 -1.32 10.08
C GLN A 50 -4.40 -1.69 11.43
N GLN A 51 -3.17 -1.26 11.70
CA GLN A 51 -2.51 -1.49 12.99
C GLN A 51 -3.18 -0.74 14.14
N VAL A 52 -3.59 0.51 13.91
CA VAL A 52 -4.33 1.31 14.90
C VAL A 52 -5.68 0.66 15.22
N LEU A 53 -6.41 0.25 14.19
CA LEU A 53 -7.72 -0.37 14.34
C LEU A 53 -7.63 -1.70 15.08
N SER A 54 -6.70 -2.57 14.71
CA SER A 54 -6.53 -3.87 15.39
C SER A 54 -6.14 -3.71 16.86
N LYS A 55 -5.33 -2.71 17.19
CA LYS A 55 -4.97 -2.40 18.57
C LYS A 55 -6.18 -1.91 19.39
N ASN A 56 -7.00 -1.06 18.81
CA ASN A 56 -8.20 -0.52 19.46
C ASN A 56 -9.25 -1.63 19.70
N GLU A 57 -9.27 -2.67 18.88
CA GLU A 57 -10.18 -3.81 19.02
C GLU A 57 -9.60 -4.97 19.87
N GLY A 58 -8.47 -4.74 20.52
CA GLY A 58 -7.89 -5.69 21.48
C GLY A 58 -7.15 -6.88 20.86
N PHE A 59 -6.78 -6.80 19.58
CA PHE A 59 -5.94 -7.81 18.95
C PHE A 59 -4.58 -7.89 19.61
N LYS A 60 -4.26 -9.03 20.21
CA LYS A 60 -2.96 -9.27 20.83
C LYS A 60 -1.92 -9.56 19.74
N GLU A 61 -0.77 -8.92 19.83
CA GLU A 61 0.39 -9.32 19.02
C GLU A 61 0.76 -10.77 19.36
N VAL A 62 0.81 -11.64 18.36
CA VAL A 62 1.29 -13.00 18.54
C VAL A 62 2.79 -12.95 18.79
N LYS A 63 3.27 -13.61 19.83
CA LYS A 63 4.69 -13.78 20.07
C LYS A 63 5.23 -14.81 19.07
N ASP A 64 5.85 -14.32 18.02
CA ASP A 64 6.40 -15.10 16.91
C ASP A 64 7.80 -15.67 17.19
N SER A 65 8.46 -15.23 18.26
CA SER A 65 9.80 -15.63 18.63
C SER A 65 9.96 -15.94 20.11
N THR A 66 10.92 -16.80 20.43
CA THR A 66 11.40 -17.06 21.78
C THR A 66 12.30 -15.91 22.28
N ALA A 67 12.64 -15.92 23.57
CA ALA A 67 13.61 -14.97 24.16
C ALA A 67 14.98 -15.01 23.44
N ASN A 68 15.35 -16.13 22.84
CA ASN A 68 16.57 -16.33 22.08
C ASN A 68 16.46 -15.94 20.59
N GLY A 69 15.32 -15.41 20.14
CA GLY A 69 15.08 -15.02 18.76
C GLY A 69 14.71 -16.17 17.80
N GLU A 70 14.53 -17.38 18.29
CA GLU A 70 14.02 -18.50 17.49
C GLU A 70 12.53 -18.35 17.27
N GLN A 71 12.04 -18.60 16.06
CA GLN A 71 10.62 -18.53 15.74
C GLN A 71 9.86 -19.67 16.42
N ARG A 72 8.77 -19.31 17.09
CA ARG A 72 7.85 -20.30 17.69
C ARG A 72 6.88 -20.76 16.63
N ILE A 73 6.95 -22.04 16.29
CA ILE A 73 6.05 -22.66 15.32
C ILE A 73 4.84 -23.23 16.06
N ALA A 74 3.66 -22.77 15.66
CA ALA A 74 2.40 -23.26 16.20
C ALA A 74 2.16 -24.70 15.77
N LYS A 75 1.73 -25.54 16.71
CA LYS A 75 1.44 -26.95 16.43
C LYS A 75 0.18 -27.07 15.57
N ALA A 76 0.33 -27.62 14.37
CA ALA A 76 -0.81 -27.95 13.51
C ALA A 76 -1.76 -28.93 14.22
N GLN A 77 -3.05 -28.61 14.18
CA GLN A 77 -4.12 -29.45 14.72
C GLN A 77 -4.94 -30.01 13.55
N GLU A 78 -5.21 -31.29 13.61
CA GLU A 78 -6.10 -31.99 12.69
C GLU A 78 -7.53 -32.01 13.22
N GLY A 79 -8.50 -32.29 12.33
CA GLY A 79 -9.90 -32.38 12.69
C GLY A 79 -10.65 -31.05 12.61
N ASP A 80 -11.81 -31.00 13.29
CA ASP A 80 -12.71 -29.85 13.22
C ASP A 80 -12.12 -28.66 13.96
N PRO A 81 -11.88 -27.52 13.25
CA PRO A 81 -11.39 -26.30 13.87
C PRO A 81 -12.46 -25.67 14.76
N PRO A 82 -12.07 -25.01 15.85
CA PRO A 82 -12.97 -24.12 16.57
C PRO A 82 -13.48 -23.01 15.64
N ILE A 83 -14.79 -22.74 15.69
CA ILE A 83 -15.40 -21.66 14.89
C ILE A 83 -15.71 -20.51 15.83
N GLU A 84 -15.08 -19.37 15.59
CA GLU A 84 -15.32 -18.17 16.36
C GLU A 84 -16.64 -17.52 15.95
N THR A 85 -17.29 -16.87 16.93
CA THR A 85 -18.51 -16.11 16.67
C THR A 85 -18.16 -14.85 15.86
N ALA A 86 -18.94 -14.55 14.84
CA ALA A 86 -18.78 -13.33 14.07
C ALA A 86 -18.84 -12.09 14.99
N PRO A 87 -17.84 -11.22 14.98
CA PRO A 87 -17.88 -10.00 15.78
C PRO A 87 -18.96 -9.03 15.26
N LYS A 88 -19.20 -7.94 16.01
CA LYS A 88 -20.15 -6.90 15.59
C LYS A 88 -19.81 -6.35 14.22
N HIS A 89 -20.83 -5.91 13.48
CA HIS A 89 -20.66 -5.34 12.15
C HIS A 89 -19.56 -4.27 12.10
N GLY A 90 -18.61 -4.45 11.19
CA GLY A 90 -17.48 -3.53 10.98
C GLY A 90 -16.31 -3.72 11.91
N ALA A 91 -16.41 -4.62 12.90
CA ALA A 91 -15.27 -4.96 13.76
C ALA A 91 -14.27 -5.85 13.01
N VAL A 92 -12.98 -5.69 13.32
CA VAL A 92 -11.90 -6.51 12.74
C VAL A 92 -12.05 -7.94 13.23
N LEU A 93 -12.26 -8.86 12.30
CA LEU A 93 -12.32 -10.29 12.58
C LEU A 93 -10.90 -10.86 12.78
N GLY A 94 -9.93 -10.40 11.99
CA GLY A 94 -8.60 -10.93 12.03
C GLY A 94 -7.67 -10.35 10.97
N TRP A 95 -6.59 -11.07 10.70
CA TRP A 95 -5.61 -10.76 9.68
C TRP A 95 -5.52 -11.90 8.67
N MET A 96 -5.50 -11.55 7.40
CA MET A 96 -5.13 -12.48 6.34
C MET A 96 -3.65 -12.30 6.01
N HIS A 97 -2.93 -13.39 5.92
CA HIS A 97 -1.53 -13.47 5.53
C HIS A 97 -1.41 -14.33 4.26
N ILE A 98 -0.68 -13.83 3.27
CA ILE A 98 -0.40 -14.56 2.04
C ILE A 98 1.11 -14.40 1.74
N PRO A 99 1.94 -15.40 2.09
CA PRO A 99 3.41 -15.30 1.95
C PRO A 99 3.88 -15.01 0.53
N ARG A 100 3.17 -15.50 -0.49
CA ARG A 100 3.48 -15.23 -1.91
C ARG A 100 3.45 -13.74 -2.25
N PHE A 101 2.68 -12.92 -1.51
CA PHE A 101 2.59 -11.47 -1.74
C PHE A 101 3.75 -10.70 -1.07
N GLY A 102 4.45 -11.35 -0.17
CA GLY A 102 5.61 -10.82 0.57
C GLY A 102 5.65 -11.35 2.00
N ASP A 103 6.84 -11.50 2.53
CA ASP A 103 7.12 -12.14 3.83
C ASP A 103 6.32 -11.56 5.02
N ASN A 104 5.94 -10.29 4.94
CA ASN A 104 5.17 -9.60 5.99
C ASN A 104 3.84 -9.04 5.47
N TRP A 105 3.38 -9.53 4.31
CA TRP A 105 2.09 -9.09 3.81
C TRP A 105 0.97 -9.60 4.71
N LYS A 106 0.24 -8.67 5.28
CA LYS A 106 -0.96 -8.95 6.05
C LYS A 106 -1.98 -7.84 5.86
N ARG A 107 -3.25 -8.22 5.84
CA ARG A 107 -4.38 -7.30 5.75
C ARG A 107 -5.44 -7.65 6.77
N SER A 108 -5.94 -6.64 7.47
CA SER A 108 -7.10 -6.83 8.35
C SER A 108 -8.35 -7.09 7.50
N HIS A 109 -9.25 -7.88 8.04
CA HIS A 109 -10.52 -8.18 7.41
C HIS A 109 -11.66 -8.07 8.45
N PRO A 110 -12.48 -7.03 8.37
CA PRO A 110 -13.69 -6.92 9.16
C PRO A 110 -14.83 -7.78 8.59
N THR A 111 -15.88 -7.94 9.40
CA THR A 111 -17.10 -8.68 9.06
C THR A 111 -18.02 -7.95 8.09
N ARG A 112 -17.49 -7.24 7.12
CA ARG A 112 -18.30 -6.54 6.12
C ARG A 112 -17.50 -6.25 4.86
N ASN A 113 -18.13 -6.40 3.70
CA ASN A 113 -17.51 -6.16 2.41
C ASN A 113 -17.96 -4.86 1.71
N ARG A 114 -18.51 -3.89 2.45
CA ARG A 114 -18.89 -2.58 1.86
C ARG A 114 -17.64 -1.80 1.43
N LEU A 115 -17.76 -0.99 0.37
CA LEU A 115 -16.66 -0.18 -0.18
C LEU A 115 -15.94 0.65 0.90
N THR A 116 -16.69 1.28 1.81
CA THR A 116 -16.11 2.05 2.94
C THR A 116 -15.24 1.20 3.86
N VAL A 117 -15.51 -0.09 3.96
CA VAL A 117 -14.72 -1.05 4.73
C VAL A 117 -13.48 -1.46 3.94
N LEU A 118 -13.64 -1.80 2.67
CA LEU A 118 -12.51 -2.15 1.80
C LEU A 118 -11.50 -0.99 1.69
N ASP A 119 -11.98 0.24 1.60
CA ASP A 119 -11.15 1.43 1.49
C ASP A 119 -10.29 1.68 2.75
N ASN A 120 -10.78 1.30 3.94
CA ASN A 120 -10.09 1.53 5.20
C ASN A 120 -9.29 0.31 5.70
N TYR A 121 -9.80 -0.91 5.46
CA TYR A 121 -9.24 -2.15 6.02
C TYR A 121 -8.55 -3.04 4.97
N GLY A 122 -8.76 -2.80 3.68
CA GLY A 122 -8.15 -3.51 2.57
C GLY A 122 -8.90 -4.78 2.16
N LEU A 123 -9.40 -5.58 3.10
CA LEU A 123 -10.22 -6.77 2.82
C LEU A 123 -11.55 -6.70 3.59
N GLY A 124 -12.56 -7.39 3.07
CA GLY A 124 -13.85 -7.52 3.74
C GLY A 124 -14.37 -8.95 3.64
N HIS A 125 -14.83 -9.52 4.75
CA HIS A 125 -15.48 -10.81 4.78
C HIS A 125 -16.95 -10.67 4.33
N TYR A 126 -17.40 -11.53 3.41
CA TYR A 126 -18.79 -11.56 2.97
C TYR A 126 -19.71 -12.08 4.08
N GLU A 127 -20.69 -11.26 4.50
CA GLU A 127 -21.57 -11.55 5.65
C GLU A 127 -22.37 -12.86 5.52
N ASN A 128 -22.70 -13.25 4.28
CA ASN A 128 -23.50 -14.46 4.01
C ASN A 128 -22.64 -15.71 3.78
N THR A 129 -21.36 -15.66 4.16
CA THR A 129 -20.45 -16.80 4.05
C THR A 129 -19.98 -17.25 5.43
N VAL A 130 -19.46 -18.49 5.52
CA VAL A 130 -19.07 -19.05 6.81
C VAL A 130 -17.83 -18.39 7.38
N MET A 131 -17.70 -18.41 8.69
CA MET A 131 -16.50 -17.95 9.40
C MET A 131 -15.29 -18.86 9.05
N PRO A 132 -14.05 -18.36 9.20
CA PRO A 132 -12.85 -19.15 8.97
C PRO A 132 -12.89 -20.50 9.63
N GLY A 133 -12.51 -21.56 8.92
CA GLY A 133 -12.55 -22.93 9.40
C GLY A 133 -13.93 -23.61 9.32
N GLY A 134 -15.00 -22.85 9.08
CA GLY A 134 -16.35 -23.41 8.94
C GLY A 134 -16.52 -24.31 7.71
N LYS A 135 -17.44 -25.27 7.78
CA LYS A 135 -17.88 -26.03 6.61
C LYS A 135 -18.65 -25.10 5.67
N GLY A 136 -18.36 -25.17 4.38
CA GLY A 136 -18.87 -24.26 3.37
C GLY A 136 -17.79 -23.38 2.79
N ASN A 137 -18.11 -22.13 2.45
CA ASN A 137 -17.23 -21.17 1.79
C ASN A 137 -17.05 -19.92 2.65
N SER A 138 -15.85 -19.65 3.10
CA SER A 138 -15.45 -18.40 3.78
C SER A 138 -14.89 -17.45 2.73
N ALA A 139 -15.64 -16.41 2.37
CA ALA A 139 -15.29 -15.57 1.24
C ALA A 139 -14.90 -14.14 1.64
N TYR A 140 -13.95 -13.59 0.88
CA TYR A 140 -13.36 -12.26 1.11
C TYR A 140 -13.29 -11.48 -0.17
N ALA A 141 -13.59 -10.17 -0.09
CA ALA A 141 -13.34 -9.21 -1.14
C ALA A 141 -12.13 -8.34 -0.82
N GLY A 142 -11.39 -7.90 -1.84
CA GLY A 142 -10.31 -6.94 -1.72
C GLY A 142 -10.11 -6.15 -2.99
N HIS A 143 -9.57 -4.94 -2.86
CA HIS A 143 -9.23 -4.13 -4.02
C HIS A 143 -8.09 -4.73 -4.84
N ARG A 144 -8.06 -4.40 -6.14
CA ARG A 144 -6.97 -4.79 -7.05
C ARG A 144 -5.77 -3.83 -6.94
N THR A 145 -5.44 -3.39 -5.73
CA THR A 145 -4.26 -2.57 -5.47
C THR A 145 -3.06 -3.42 -5.08
N PRO A 146 -1.82 -2.97 -5.33
CA PRO A 146 -0.63 -3.71 -4.96
C PRO A 146 -0.55 -4.04 -3.47
N GLY A 147 -1.18 -3.22 -2.63
CA GLY A 147 -1.23 -3.44 -1.19
C GLY A 147 -2.22 -4.50 -0.75
N ASP A 148 -3.30 -4.71 -1.50
CA ASP A 148 -4.37 -5.65 -1.17
C ASP A 148 -4.28 -6.93 -2.03
N LEU A 149 -5.33 -7.27 -2.78
CA LEU A 149 -5.35 -8.45 -3.64
C LEU A 149 -4.80 -8.18 -5.05
N GLY A 150 -4.06 -7.10 -5.27
CA GLY A 150 -3.39 -6.82 -6.55
C GLY A 150 -2.54 -7.98 -7.06
N PRO A 151 -1.70 -8.60 -6.21
CA PRO A 151 -0.86 -9.72 -6.61
C PRO A 151 -1.58 -11.09 -6.71
N ALA A 152 -2.92 -11.14 -6.62
CA ALA A 152 -3.68 -12.41 -6.57
C ALA A 152 -3.41 -13.33 -7.76
N ASP A 153 -3.08 -12.78 -8.93
CA ASP A 153 -2.71 -13.54 -10.13
C ASP A 153 -1.33 -14.21 -10.06
N ARG A 154 -0.53 -13.92 -9.03
CA ARG A 154 0.75 -14.59 -8.77
C ARG A 154 0.63 -15.84 -7.91
N LEU A 155 -0.57 -16.08 -7.34
CA LEU A 155 -0.82 -17.28 -6.53
C LEU A 155 -0.77 -18.52 -7.40
N GLU A 156 -0.08 -19.52 -6.90
CA GLU A 156 0.08 -20.84 -7.51
C GLU A 156 -0.57 -21.90 -6.61
N THR A 157 -0.96 -23.01 -7.22
CA THR A 157 -1.48 -24.16 -6.47
C THR A 157 -0.47 -24.61 -5.42
N GLY A 158 -0.94 -24.77 -4.18
CA GLY A 158 -0.10 -25.08 -3.03
C GLY A 158 0.29 -23.87 -2.17
N ASP A 159 0.10 -22.63 -2.65
CA ASP A 159 0.39 -21.44 -1.86
C ASP A 159 -0.54 -21.32 -0.66
N ALA A 160 0.02 -20.86 0.45
CA ALA A 160 -0.72 -20.70 1.69
C ALA A 160 -1.54 -19.39 1.71
N ILE A 161 -2.78 -19.50 2.18
CA ILE A 161 -3.65 -18.41 2.57
C ILE A 161 -3.98 -18.63 4.04
N VAL A 162 -3.49 -17.76 4.92
CA VAL A 162 -3.58 -17.97 6.37
C VAL A 162 -4.45 -16.88 6.98
N ILE A 163 -5.48 -17.27 7.72
CA ILE A 163 -6.32 -16.38 8.50
C ILE A 163 -5.89 -16.46 9.96
N GLN A 164 -5.56 -15.31 10.53
CA GLN A 164 -5.32 -15.11 11.94
C GLN A 164 -6.54 -14.46 12.57
N THR A 165 -7.11 -15.10 13.58
CA THR A 165 -8.09 -14.50 14.49
C THR A 165 -7.45 -14.21 15.85
N ALA A 166 -8.23 -13.87 16.85
CA ALA A 166 -7.70 -13.60 18.19
C ALA A 166 -7.00 -14.81 18.81
N ASP A 167 -7.58 -15.99 18.67
CA ASP A 167 -7.14 -17.20 19.36
C ASP A 167 -6.62 -18.30 18.42
N TYR A 168 -6.93 -18.24 17.12
CA TYR A 168 -6.65 -19.30 16.18
C TYR A 168 -6.04 -18.84 14.86
N TRP A 169 -5.29 -19.76 14.25
CA TRP A 169 -4.84 -19.74 12.88
C TRP A 169 -5.65 -20.74 12.06
N TYR A 170 -6.09 -20.33 10.86
CA TYR A 170 -6.74 -21.19 9.89
C TYR A 170 -5.91 -21.17 8.61
N VAL A 171 -5.29 -22.28 8.29
CA VAL A 171 -4.39 -22.40 7.13
C VAL A 171 -5.14 -23.07 6.00
N TYR A 172 -5.16 -22.37 4.86
CA TYR A 172 -5.70 -22.86 3.61
C TYR A 172 -4.60 -22.99 2.58
N GLU A 173 -4.78 -23.87 1.62
CA GLU A 173 -3.88 -24.07 0.48
C GLU A 173 -4.63 -23.74 -0.81
N MET A 174 -4.06 -22.84 -1.63
CA MET A 174 -4.62 -22.42 -2.90
C MET A 174 -4.73 -23.63 -3.85
N GLN A 175 -5.88 -23.78 -4.48
CA GLN A 175 -6.16 -24.88 -5.41
C GLN A 175 -6.37 -24.44 -6.85
N SER A 176 -7.08 -23.32 -7.04
CA SER A 176 -7.43 -22.83 -8.37
C SER A 176 -7.68 -21.34 -8.38
N SER A 177 -7.52 -20.75 -9.56
CA SER A 177 -7.95 -19.37 -9.83
C SER A 177 -8.56 -19.28 -11.22
N TRP A 178 -9.50 -18.35 -11.38
CA TRP A 178 -10.15 -18.10 -12.67
C TRP A 178 -10.73 -16.70 -12.75
N GLN A 179 -11.17 -16.31 -13.93
CA GLN A 179 -11.92 -15.06 -14.12
C GLN A 179 -13.40 -15.37 -14.34
N THR A 180 -14.25 -14.49 -13.83
CA THR A 180 -15.69 -14.57 -14.04
C THR A 180 -16.29 -13.17 -14.13
N THR A 181 -17.60 -13.07 -14.40
CA THR A 181 -18.31 -11.78 -14.45
C THR A 181 -18.62 -11.25 -13.06
N PRO A 182 -18.84 -9.93 -12.89
CA PRO A 182 -19.21 -9.35 -11.60
C PRO A 182 -20.53 -9.88 -11.03
N GLU A 183 -21.43 -10.36 -11.90
CA GLU A 183 -22.77 -10.86 -11.58
C GLU A 183 -22.77 -12.33 -11.13
N ASP A 184 -21.64 -13.04 -11.29
CA ASP A 184 -21.52 -14.45 -10.90
C ASP A 184 -21.41 -14.59 -9.37
N VAL A 185 -22.56 -14.58 -8.71
CA VAL A 185 -22.66 -14.78 -7.25
C VAL A 185 -22.42 -16.23 -6.83
N ASN A 186 -22.39 -17.19 -7.77
CA ASN A 186 -22.15 -18.61 -7.46
C ASN A 186 -20.78 -18.87 -6.89
N VAL A 187 -19.83 -17.95 -7.11
CA VAL A 187 -18.49 -18.03 -6.48
C VAL A 187 -18.56 -18.00 -4.95
N LEU A 188 -19.63 -17.43 -4.39
CA LEU A 188 -19.88 -17.32 -2.95
C LEU A 188 -20.74 -18.45 -2.40
N SER A 189 -21.30 -19.32 -3.25
CA SER A 189 -22.22 -20.36 -2.80
C SER A 189 -21.58 -21.32 -1.80
N ASP A 190 -22.44 -21.91 -0.99
CA ASP A 190 -22.04 -22.95 -0.03
C ASP A 190 -21.42 -24.14 -0.77
N GLN A 191 -20.40 -24.72 -0.16
CA GLN A 191 -19.65 -25.86 -0.67
C GLN A 191 -19.87 -27.13 0.16
N GLY A 192 -20.98 -27.17 0.90
CA GLY A 192 -21.36 -28.32 1.73
C GLY A 192 -20.37 -28.61 2.83
N ASP A 193 -19.91 -29.85 2.95
CA ASP A 193 -18.96 -30.29 4.00
C ASP A 193 -17.53 -29.84 3.76
N ALA A 194 -17.19 -29.34 2.57
CA ALA A 194 -15.86 -28.82 2.28
C ALA A 194 -15.63 -27.51 3.04
N ARG A 195 -14.40 -27.30 3.51
CA ARG A 195 -13.96 -26.02 4.11
C ARG A 195 -13.12 -25.27 3.08
N ILE A 196 -13.72 -24.25 2.48
CA ILE A 196 -13.15 -23.50 1.36
C ILE A 196 -12.95 -22.04 1.76
N ILE A 197 -11.89 -21.45 1.24
CA ILE A 197 -11.69 -20.01 1.22
C ILE A 197 -11.81 -19.49 -0.21
N THR A 198 -12.52 -18.37 -0.41
CA THR A 198 -12.62 -17.71 -1.72
C THR A 198 -12.20 -16.25 -1.60
N LEU A 199 -11.24 -15.82 -2.40
CA LEU A 199 -10.83 -14.43 -2.52
C LEU A 199 -11.36 -13.87 -3.83
N THR A 200 -11.97 -12.67 -3.78
CA THR A 200 -12.51 -11.98 -4.95
C THR A 200 -11.87 -10.62 -5.11
N THR A 201 -11.42 -10.30 -6.30
CA THR A 201 -10.90 -8.97 -6.66
C THR A 201 -11.26 -8.62 -8.11
N CYS A 202 -11.01 -7.37 -8.52
CA CYS A 202 -11.20 -6.97 -9.90
C CYS A 202 -10.16 -7.64 -10.83
N LYS A 203 -10.45 -7.70 -12.12
CA LYS A 203 -9.51 -8.17 -13.14
C LYS A 203 -8.26 -7.28 -13.16
N ASN A 204 -7.09 -7.86 -13.44
CA ASN A 204 -5.86 -7.12 -13.63
C ASN A 204 -5.86 -6.40 -14.98
N SER A 205 -6.05 -5.08 -14.97
CA SER A 205 -5.98 -4.24 -16.16
C SER A 205 -5.56 -2.81 -15.79
N LEU A 206 -4.79 -2.17 -16.66
CA LEU A 206 -4.45 -0.75 -16.55
C LEU A 206 -5.64 0.16 -16.91
N ASN A 207 -6.60 -0.36 -17.68
CA ASN A 207 -7.85 0.34 -17.97
C ASN A 207 -8.86 0.02 -16.87
N LEU A 208 -9.32 1.06 -16.15
CA LEU A 208 -10.26 0.91 -15.05
C LEU A 208 -11.56 0.22 -15.48
N GLN A 209 -12.14 0.60 -16.62
CA GLN A 209 -13.39 0.01 -17.11
C GLN A 209 -13.21 -1.48 -17.43
N ASP A 210 -12.10 -1.86 -18.05
CA ASP A 210 -11.76 -3.26 -18.29
C ASP A 210 -11.48 -4.00 -16.97
N SER A 211 -10.81 -3.38 -16.01
CA SER A 211 -10.60 -3.95 -14.68
C SER A 211 -11.91 -4.27 -13.97
N LEU A 212 -12.91 -3.43 -14.13
CA LEU A 212 -14.24 -3.60 -13.51
C LEU A 212 -15.14 -4.59 -14.25
N SER A 213 -14.82 -4.93 -15.50
CA SER A 213 -15.62 -5.81 -16.36
C SER A 213 -15.62 -7.28 -15.92
N ALA A 214 -14.64 -7.68 -15.10
CA ALA A 214 -14.51 -9.06 -14.63
C ALA A 214 -14.00 -9.11 -13.19
N ARG A 215 -14.19 -10.27 -12.56
CA ARG A 215 -13.64 -10.63 -11.25
C ARG A 215 -12.57 -11.69 -11.40
N PHE A 216 -11.49 -11.54 -10.64
CA PHE A 216 -10.49 -12.58 -10.47
C PHE A 216 -10.76 -13.29 -9.15
N ILE A 217 -10.92 -14.60 -9.24
CA ILE A 217 -11.28 -15.46 -8.13
C ILE A 217 -10.09 -16.36 -7.80
N VAL A 218 -9.80 -16.48 -6.51
CA VAL A 218 -8.85 -17.47 -5.99
C VAL A 218 -9.61 -18.37 -5.03
N ARG A 219 -9.44 -19.68 -5.15
CA ARG A 219 -10.04 -20.67 -4.26
C ARG A 219 -8.96 -21.51 -3.59
N GLY A 220 -9.07 -21.62 -2.27
CA GLY A 220 -8.23 -22.49 -1.45
C GLY A 220 -9.04 -23.45 -0.61
N ARG A 221 -8.42 -24.56 -0.20
CA ARG A 221 -9.00 -25.58 0.67
C ARG A 221 -8.32 -25.57 2.02
N PHE A 222 -9.10 -25.73 3.07
CA PHE A 222 -8.60 -25.83 4.45
C PHE A 222 -7.61 -26.98 4.59
N LYS A 223 -6.50 -26.71 5.28
CA LYS A 223 -5.41 -27.65 5.52
C LYS A 223 -5.34 -28.07 6.98
N TYR A 224 -5.21 -27.09 7.89
CA TYR A 224 -5.18 -27.31 9.33
C TYR A 224 -5.46 -26.00 10.08
N TRP A 225 -5.63 -26.11 11.39
CA TRP A 225 -5.72 -24.97 12.30
C TRP A 225 -4.65 -25.06 13.40
N ALA A 226 -4.37 -23.95 14.08
CA ALA A 226 -3.44 -23.88 15.20
C ALA A 226 -3.86 -22.80 16.20
N LYS A 227 -3.32 -22.84 17.41
CA LYS A 227 -3.55 -21.78 18.40
C LYS A 227 -2.53 -20.64 18.22
N THR A 228 -2.99 -19.39 18.29
CA THR A 228 -2.11 -18.21 18.24
C THR A 228 -1.16 -18.16 19.45
N ALA A 229 -1.58 -18.70 20.59
CA ALA A 229 -0.76 -18.80 21.79
C ALA A 229 0.49 -19.68 21.62
N ASP A 230 0.47 -20.65 20.70
CA ASP A 230 1.57 -21.58 20.45
C ASP A 230 2.67 -21.01 19.54
N GLY A 231 2.39 -19.93 18.83
CA GLY A 231 3.32 -19.29 17.87
C GLY A 231 2.66 -19.02 16.54
N ILE A 232 3.44 -19.12 15.45
CA ILE A 232 3.01 -18.87 14.06
C ILE A 232 2.98 -20.17 13.24
N PRO A 233 2.09 -20.29 12.22
CA PRO A 233 2.13 -21.38 11.27
C PRO A 233 3.47 -21.50 10.54
N GLN A 234 3.83 -22.73 10.15
CA GLN A 234 5.07 -23.02 9.42
C GLN A 234 5.17 -22.20 8.12
N GLU A 235 4.04 -21.95 7.45
CA GLU A 235 3.94 -21.19 6.21
C GLU A 235 4.31 -19.70 6.36
N LEU A 236 4.29 -19.18 7.59
CA LEU A 236 4.65 -17.79 7.92
C LEU A 236 6.09 -17.65 8.44
N VAL A 237 6.84 -18.74 8.53
CA VAL A 237 8.23 -18.73 8.98
C VAL A 237 9.09 -18.03 7.92
N LEU A 238 9.79 -16.98 8.32
CA LEU A 238 10.67 -16.21 7.43
C LEU A 238 11.92 -17.03 7.07
N ASP A 239 12.13 -17.25 5.78
CA ASP A 239 13.37 -17.81 5.27
C ASP A 239 14.46 -16.73 5.24
N LYS A 240 15.33 -16.74 6.23
CA LYS A 240 16.48 -15.79 6.37
C LYS A 240 17.75 -16.28 5.66
N SER A 241 17.67 -17.30 4.82
CA SER A 241 18.86 -17.93 4.19
C SER A 241 19.55 -17.06 3.12
N ASN A 242 18.91 -15.98 2.63
CA ASN A 242 19.41 -15.14 1.55
C ASN A 242 19.53 -13.68 1.98
N VAL A 243 20.65 -13.02 1.65
CA VAL A 243 20.95 -11.61 1.98
C VAL A 243 19.86 -10.64 1.47
N VAL A 244 19.28 -10.91 0.28
CA VAL A 244 18.21 -10.10 -0.29
C VAL A 244 16.93 -10.27 0.53
N LYS A 245 16.59 -11.48 0.96
CA LYS A 245 15.44 -11.73 1.84
C LYS A 245 15.64 -11.11 3.22
N GLN A 246 16.88 -11.15 3.78
CA GLN A 246 17.19 -10.45 5.01
C GLN A 246 17.00 -8.94 4.90
N ALA A 247 17.46 -8.33 3.79
CA ALA A 247 17.26 -6.90 3.56
C ALA A 247 15.77 -6.55 3.44
N HIS A 248 15.00 -7.34 2.72
CA HIS A 248 13.55 -7.19 2.64
C HIS A 248 12.85 -7.32 3.99
N ALA A 249 13.23 -8.32 4.80
CA ALA A 249 12.70 -8.51 6.14
C ALA A 249 12.99 -7.30 7.04
N THR A 250 14.23 -6.79 7.02
CA THR A 250 14.63 -5.61 7.81
C THR A 250 13.87 -4.35 7.42
N VAL A 251 13.69 -4.11 6.11
CA VAL A 251 12.90 -2.98 5.61
C VAL A 251 11.45 -3.12 6.05
N SER A 252 10.88 -4.30 5.91
CA SER A 252 9.50 -4.57 6.30
C SER A 252 9.27 -4.42 7.82
N GLU A 253 10.17 -4.93 8.66
CA GLU A 253 10.14 -4.72 10.11
C GLU A 253 10.23 -3.24 10.47
N THR A 254 11.09 -2.48 9.78
CA THR A 254 11.23 -1.04 10.01
C THR A 254 9.94 -0.31 9.64
N VAL A 255 9.37 -0.62 8.47
CA VAL A 255 8.06 -0.07 8.04
C VAL A 255 6.98 -0.40 9.05
N GLN A 256 6.92 -1.63 9.55
CA GLN A 256 5.96 -2.01 10.58
C GLN A 256 6.15 -1.27 11.90
N LYS A 257 7.40 -1.09 12.36
CA LYS A 257 7.70 -0.31 13.57
C LYS A 257 7.27 1.15 13.42
N VAL A 258 7.59 1.77 12.28
CA VAL A 258 7.20 3.16 11.99
C VAL A 258 5.68 3.28 11.91
N SER A 259 5.01 2.35 11.25
CA SER A 259 3.56 2.36 11.05
C SER A 259 2.76 2.21 12.35
N LYS A 260 3.36 1.72 13.43
CA LYS A 260 2.75 1.72 14.78
C LYS A 260 2.56 3.12 15.36
N HIS A 261 3.38 4.10 14.93
CA HIS A 261 3.41 5.44 15.52
C HIS A 261 2.86 6.51 14.58
N MET A 262 3.06 6.38 13.28
CA MET A 262 2.61 7.36 12.28
C MET A 262 2.42 6.73 10.90
N PRO A 263 1.60 7.35 10.02
CA PRO A 263 1.52 6.95 8.63
C PRO A 263 2.90 6.92 7.96
N VAL A 264 3.17 5.87 7.20
CA VAL A 264 4.49 5.61 6.61
C VAL A 264 4.91 6.73 5.66
N ASN A 265 3.97 7.27 4.87
CA ASN A 265 4.26 8.39 3.96
C ASN A 265 4.68 9.65 4.71
N ARG A 266 4.13 9.92 5.90
CA ARG A 266 4.56 11.07 6.73
C ARG A 266 5.98 10.91 7.23
N PHE A 267 6.35 9.70 7.64
CA PHE A 267 7.74 9.41 8.03
C PHE A 267 8.70 9.66 6.87
N PHE A 268 8.41 9.13 5.67
CA PHE A 268 9.26 9.34 4.51
C PHE A 268 9.30 10.81 4.06
N ALA A 269 8.19 11.54 4.16
CA ALA A 269 8.18 12.98 3.88
C ALA A 269 9.12 13.76 4.81
N VAL A 270 9.03 13.51 6.11
CA VAL A 270 9.91 14.16 7.09
C VAL A 270 11.37 13.77 6.87
N ALA A 271 11.66 12.48 6.71
CA ALA A 271 13.02 11.99 6.47
C ALA A 271 13.62 12.58 5.19
N ALA A 272 12.89 12.53 4.07
CA ALA A 272 13.34 13.10 2.80
C ALA A 272 13.54 14.62 2.89
N GLY A 273 12.67 15.31 3.60
CA GLY A 273 12.79 16.75 3.87
C GLY A 273 14.04 17.11 4.67
N VAL A 274 14.30 16.39 5.75
CA VAL A 274 15.49 16.59 6.58
C VAL A 274 16.77 16.32 5.78
N VAL A 275 16.81 15.20 5.06
CA VAL A 275 17.98 14.83 4.24
C VAL A 275 18.22 15.85 3.13
N TRP A 276 17.19 16.25 2.40
CA TRP A 276 17.30 17.27 1.35
C TRP A 276 17.73 18.62 1.91
N LEU A 277 17.09 19.13 2.96
CA LEU A 277 17.42 20.42 3.57
C LEU A 277 18.83 20.45 4.12
N SER A 278 19.30 19.37 4.76
CA SER A 278 20.68 19.26 5.24
C SER A 278 21.68 19.27 4.09
N PHE A 279 21.43 18.49 3.05
CA PHE A 279 22.28 18.48 1.85
C PHE A 279 22.28 19.84 1.15
N PHE A 280 21.11 20.44 0.97
CA PHE A 280 20.95 21.78 0.39
C PHE A 280 21.72 22.84 1.20
N ALA A 281 21.61 22.80 2.54
CA ALA A 281 22.30 23.74 3.43
C ALA A 281 23.82 23.60 3.31
N VAL A 282 24.35 22.38 3.28
CA VAL A 282 25.80 22.14 3.07
C VAL A 282 26.23 22.69 1.70
N CYS A 283 25.53 22.35 0.61
CA CYS A 283 25.83 22.88 -0.70
C CYS A 283 25.73 24.42 -0.73
N TRP A 284 24.74 24.97 -0.05
CA TRP A 284 24.53 26.42 0.05
C TRP A 284 25.70 27.12 0.77
N LEU A 285 26.17 26.57 1.88
CA LEU A 285 27.28 27.14 2.66
C LEU A 285 28.62 27.08 1.89
N VAL A 286 28.90 25.95 1.25
CA VAL A 286 30.18 25.71 0.55
C VAL A 286 30.26 26.58 -0.72
N TRP A 287 29.19 26.61 -1.53
CA TRP A 287 29.18 27.31 -2.84
C TRP A 287 28.40 28.63 -2.86
N ARG A 288 28.20 29.26 -1.67
CA ARG A 288 27.46 30.52 -1.58
C ARG A 288 28.05 31.67 -2.39
N LYS A 289 29.38 31.66 -2.62
CA LYS A 289 30.09 32.70 -3.39
C LYS A 289 29.92 32.52 -4.89
N ASP A 290 29.62 31.34 -5.38
CA ASP A 290 29.50 31.02 -6.80
C ASP A 290 28.05 31.16 -7.31
N ARG A 291 27.21 31.80 -6.53
CA ARG A 291 25.80 31.97 -6.86
C ARG A 291 25.63 32.91 -8.06
N LYS A 292 24.97 32.38 -9.07
CA LYS A 292 24.49 33.21 -10.18
C LYS A 292 23.17 33.87 -9.76
N PRO A 293 22.90 35.12 -10.20
CA PRO A 293 21.62 35.78 -9.96
C PRO A 293 20.49 34.91 -10.50
N LEU A 294 19.33 35.01 -9.86
CA LEU A 294 18.13 34.33 -10.33
C LEU A 294 17.81 34.74 -11.75
N PRO A 295 17.39 33.80 -12.61
CA PRO A 295 17.09 34.15 -14.01
C PRO A 295 15.87 35.05 -14.07
N SER A 296 15.81 35.86 -15.09
CA SER A 296 14.62 36.63 -15.46
C SER A 296 13.46 35.78 -15.97
N SER A 297 13.62 34.46 -15.93
CA SER A 297 12.59 33.50 -16.33
C SER A 297 11.50 33.39 -15.25
N TRP A 298 10.26 33.42 -15.68
CA TRP A 298 9.07 33.21 -14.82
C TRP A 298 8.64 31.74 -14.71
N SER A 299 9.41 30.81 -15.26
CA SER A 299 9.11 29.39 -15.16
C SER A 299 9.43 28.86 -13.77
N LEU A 300 8.41 28.35 -13.06
CA LEU A 300 8.54 27.70 -11.74
C LEU A 300 9.56 26.55 -11.78
N PHE A 301 9.51 25.72 -12.84
CA PHE A 301 10.45 24.61 -13.01
C PHE A 301 11.91 25.08 -13.11
N THR A 302 12.15 26.13 -13.86
CA THR A 302 13.49 26.77 -13.97
C THR A 302 13.94 27.33 -12.63
N TRP A 303 13.03 27.89 -11.86
CA TRP A 303 13.28 28.40 -10.52
C TRP A 303 13.71 27.30 -9.58
N MET A 304 12.98 26.20 -9.52
CA MET A 304 13.28 25.04 -8.69
C MET A 304 14.67 24.46 -9.00
N TRP A 305 15.10 24.46 -10.25
CA TRP A 305 16.46 24.08 -10.62
C TRP A 305 17.50 25.12 -10.17
N ARG A 306 17.21 26.41 -10.33
CA ARG A 306 18.17 27.50 -10.07
C ARG A 306 18.43 27.78 -8.61
N ILE A 307 17.52 27.46 -7.71
CA ILE A 307 17.76 27.56 -6.26
C ILE A 307 18.81 26.57 -5.78
N GLN A 308 19.04 25.46 -6.48
CA GLN A 308 20.07 24.50 -6.14
C GLN A 308 21.46 25.12 -6.36
N THR A 309 22.42 24.82 -5.47
CA THR A 309 23.77 25.38 -5.48
C THR A 309 24.84 24.29 -5.64
N GLY A 310 26.03 24.65 -6.13
CA GLY A 310 27.17 23.75 -6.32
C GLY A 310 27.41 23.31 -7.78
N PRO A 311 28.36 22.38 -7.99
CA PRO A 311 28.61 21.72 -9.27
C PRO A 311 27.37 21.05 -9.84
N ILE A 312 27.35 20.85 -11.17
CA ILE A 312 26.16 20.33 -11.88
C ILE A 312 25.64 19.00 -11.30
N VAL A 313 26.54 18.11 -10.90
CA VAL A 313 26.19 16.81 -10.32
C VAL A 313 25.50 16.98 -8.96
N LEU A 314 26.04 17.79 -8.06
CA LEU A 314 25.46 18.05 -6.74
C LEU A 314 24.11 18.81 -6.86
N LYS A 315 24.00 19.73 -7.83
CA LYS A 315 22.74 20.36 -8.16
C LYS A 315 21.67 19.36 -8.59
N ALA A 316 22.03 18.42 -9.47
CA ALA A 316 21.13 17.38 -9.93
C ALA A 316 20.67 16.47 -8.77
N ILE A 317 21.61 16.08 -7.90
CA ILE A 317 21.30 15.29 -6.70
C ILE A 317 20.34 16.06 -5.79
N SER A 318 20.65 17.31 -5.43
CA SER A 318 19.81 18.14 -4.59
C SER A 318 18.41 18.36 -5.19
N TRP A 319 18.33 18.54 -6.50
CA TRP A 319 17.09 18.71 -7.23
C TRP A 319 16.23 17.42 -7.22
N LEU A 320 16.84 16.26 -7.41
CA LEU A 320 16.15 14.96 -7.30
C LEU A 320 15.65 14.70 -5.87
N MET A 321 16.48 15.03 -4.86
CA MET A 321 16.08 14.90 -3.45
C MET A 321 14.89 15.83 -3.13
N MET A 322 14.87 17.05 -3.67
CA MET A 322 13.75 17.98 -3.54
C MET A 322 12.45 17.38 -4.12
N TRP A 323 12.51 16.79 -5.33
CA TRP A 323 11.34 16.14 -5.92
C TRP A 323 10.88 14.92 -5.15
N MET A 324 11.81 14.15 -4.58
CA MET A 324 11.48 13.03 -3.71
C MET A 324 10.77 13.51 -2.44
N PHE A 325 11.24 14.60 -1.82
CA PHE A 325 10.56 15.24 -0.70
C PHE A 325 9.14 15.72 -1.10
N ILE A 326 9.00 16.42 -2.23
CA ILE A 326 7.69 16.89 -2.73
C ILE A 326 6.75 15.72 -2.97
N MET A 327 7.23 14.62 -3.56
CA MET A 327 6.45 13.40 -3.78
C MET A 327 5.90 12.84 -2.46
N PHE A 328 6.76 12.60 -1.47
CA PHE A 328 6.31 12.06 -0.18
C PHE A 328 5.46 13.05 0.61
N ALA A 329 5.73 14.36 0.53
CA ALA A 329 4.88 15.38 1.14
C ALA A 329 3.49 15.40 0.50
N GLN A 330 3.41 15.28 -0.82
CA GLN A 330 2.14 15.13 -1.52
C GLN A 330 1.41 13.86 -1.09
N TRP A 331 2.10 12.73 -0.98
CA TRP A 331 1.53 11.45 -0.54
C TRP A 331 1.06 11.50 0.91
N ALA A 332 1.76 12.24 1.77
CA ALA A 332 1.45 12.35 3.19
C ALA A 332 0.22 13.24 3.49
N TRP A 333 -0.01 14.28 2.69
CA TRP A 333 -1.02 15.30 3.00
C TRP A 333 -1.94 15.65 1.82
N LEU A 334 -1.38 15.99 0.66
CA LEU A 334 -2.18 16.53 -0.45
C LEU A 334 -3.03 15.44 -1.12
N SER A 335 -2.44 14.28 -1.44
CA SER A 335 -3.17 13.20 -2.15
C SER A 335 -4.32 12.63 -1.32
N PRO A 336 -4.15 12.30 -0.01
CA PRO A 336 -5.27 11.88 0.83
C PRO A 336 -6.35 12.96 0.94
N TRP A 337 -5.96 14.23 1.10
CA TRP A 337 -6.91 15.35 1.16
C TRP A 337 -7.72 15.50 -0.13
N LEU A 338 -7.06 15.42 -1.31
CA LEU A 338 -7.74 15.46 -2.60
C LEU A 338 -8.74 14.30 -2.75
N ALA A 339 -8.38 13.12 -2.31
CA ALA A 339 -9.25 11.95 -2.35
C ALA A 339 -10.51 12.10 -1.48
N THR A 340 -10.45 12.86 -0.37
CA THR A 340 -11.63 13.14 0.45
C THR A 340 -12.59 14.14 -0.19
N ILE A 341 -12.07 15.13 -0.93
CA ILE A 341 -12.89 16.16 -1.59
C ILE A 341 -13.43 15.66 -2.93
N PHE A 342 -12.60 14.96 -3.68
CA PHE A 342 -12.91 14.46 -5.02
C PHE A 342 -12.76 12.94 -5.06
N PRO A 343 -13.83 12.18 -4.83
CA PRO A 343 -13.77 10.71 -4.81
C PRO A 343 -13.18 10.08 -6.08
N MET A 344 -13.28 10.76 -7.22
CA MET A 344 -12.66 10.33 -8.48
C MET A 344 -11.11 10.23 -8.40
N PHE A 345 -10.47 10.92 -7.46
CA PHE A 345 -9.03 10.85 -7.21
C PHE A 345 -8.63 9.82 -6.14
N SER A 346 -9.59 9.09 -5.56
CA SER A 346 -9.27 8.07 -4.55
C SER A 346 -8.62 6.81 -5.14
N GLY A 347 -8.73 6.59 -6.46
CA GLY A 347 -8.32 5.36 -7.14
C GLY A 347 -9.23 4.17 -6.88
N ASN A 348 -10.09 4.28 -5.89
CA ASN A 348 -11.16 3.35 -5.61
C ASN A 348 -12.34 3.85 -6.41
N GLY A 349 -12.57 3.31 -7.59
CA GLY A 349 -13.67 3.75 -8.44
C GLY A 349 -14.93 3.90 -7.61
N ALA A 350 -15.25 5.16 -7.27
CA ALA A 350 -16.48 5.51 -6.59
C ALA A 350 -17.65 5.19 -7.54
N MET A 351 -17.97 3.91 -7.62
CA MET A 351 -19.26 3.50 -8.16
C MET A 351 -20.24 3.53 -7.00
N ASN A 352 -21.01 4.63 -6.96
CA ASN A 352 -22.33 4.61 -6.37
C ASN A 352 -23.12 3.53 -7.12
N VAL A 353 -23.07 2.31 -6.63
CA VAL A 353 -24.07 1.31 -6.91
C VAL A 353 -25.17 1.61 -5.91
N SER A 354 -26.14 2.39 -6.40
CA SER A 354 -27.45 2.61 -5.76
C SER A 354 -28.17 1.30 -5.52
#